data_e1061a9d52b41ab3cf59af0ad8ea0f78
#
_entry.id   e1061a9d52b41ab3cf59af0ad8ea0f78
#
_cell.length_a   1.000
_cell.length_b   1.000
_cell.length_c   1.000
_cell.angle_alpha   90.00
_cell.angle_beta   90.00
_cell.angle_gamma   90.00
#
_symmetry.space_group_name_H-M   'P 1'
#
loop_
_entity.id
_entity.type
_entity.pdbx_description
1 polymer ?
#
loop_
_entity_poly.entity_id
_entity_poly.type
_entity_poly.pdbx_seq_one_letter_code
_entity_poly.pdbx_strand_id
1 'polypeptide(L)'
;MYNELYKYFAFTAPNPTEDDSENPETEVITENSDDENDGSVTICRNGKYIHCLTIIGQIEGHYNLPQNTKATKYEHIIPRLVAVEENDDVSGLLLILNTVGGDIEAGLAISELVASMSKPTVSLVLGGSHSIGIPLAVSTNHSFIVPTASMTVHPVRMNGLIIGVPQSLLYLKKMEERVIEFVTRNSEISKKRFKELMLNNEQLVTDFGTVLSGTEAVKENLIDEIGGLSDALAYIDKLCK
;
A
#
# COMPACT_ATOMS: atom_id res chain seq x y z
N MET A 1 -3.95 25.37 24.15
CA MET A 1 -5.19 25.76 23.47
C MET A 1 -5.40 24.93 22.20
N TYR A 2 -5.07 23.62 22.24
CA TYR A 2 -5.23 22.68 21.10
C TYR A 2 -5.98 21.38 21.47
N ASN A 3 -6.49 21.27 22.70
CA ASN A 3 -7.10 20.03 23.23
C ASN A 3 -8.63 19.99 23.23
N GLU A 4 -9.32 20.96 22.64
CA GLU A 4 -10.78 21.02 22.66
C GLU A 4 -11.46 20.70 21.32
N LEU A 5 -10.71 20.57 20.23
CA LEU A 5 -11.28 20.32 18.90
C LEU A 5 -11.58 18.84 18.59
N TYR A 6 -11.04 17.91 19.36
CA TYR A 6 -11.27 16.46 19.15
C TYR A 6 -12.57 15.92 19.78
N LYS A 7 -13.30 16.71 20.57
CA LYS A 7 -14.56 16.29 21.22
C LYS A 7 -15.80 16.35 20.33
N TYR A 8 -15.69 16.88 19.10
CA TYR A 8 -16.85 17.10 18.22
C TYR A 8 -17.09 16.02 17.15
N PHE A 9 -16.30 14.97 17.10
CA PHE A 9 -16.48 13.85 16.18
C PHE A 9 -16.73 12.50 16.85
N ALA A 10 -17.21 12.49 18.07
CA ALA A 10 -17.80 11.29 18.64
C ALA A 10 -19.20 11.11 18.03
N PHE A 11 -19.34 10.23 17.05
CA PHE A 11 -20.62 9.73 16.59
C PHE A 11 -21.26 8.97 17.75
N THR A 12 -22.22 9.60 18.42
CA THR A 12 -23.13 8.89 19.33
C THR A 12 -24.10 8.11 18.46
N ALA A 13 -23.98 6.79 18.46
CA ALA A 13 -24.97 5.93 17.86
C ALA A 13 -26.32 6.15 18.53
N PRO A 14 -27.44 6.28 17.80
CA PRO A 14 -28.77 6.33 18.39
C PRO A 14 -29.10 4.95 19.00
N ASN A 15 -29.78 4.98 20.16
CA ASN A 15 -30.33 3.78 20.79
C ASN A 15 -31.22 3.01 19.80
N PRO A 16 -31.11 1.68 19.72
CA PRO A 16 -31.98 0.90 18.87
C PRO A 16 -33.40 0.90 19.41
N THR A 17 -34.34 1.47 18.64
CA THR A 17 -35.74 1.12 18.74
C THR A 17 -35.97 -0.12 17.86
N GLU A 18 -36.55 -1.14 18.46
CA GLU A 18 -36.94 -2.38 17.80
C GLU A 18 -37.82 -2.07 16.57
N ASP A 19 -37.33 -2.39 15.38
CA ASP A 19 -38.17 -2.74 14.24
C ASP A 19 -37.35 -3.63 13.28
N ASP A 20 -37.88 -4.84 13.07
CA ASP A 20 -37.26 -5.92 12.28
C ASP A 20 -37.30 -5.61 10.78
N SER A 21 -36.14 -5.37 10.19
CA SER A 21 -35.91 -5.67 8.77
C SER A 21 -34.44 -6.03 8.55
N GLU A 22 -34.21 -7.26 8.11
CA GLU A 22 -32.93 -7.90 7.86
C GLU A 22 -32.02 -7.06 6.94
N ASN A 23 -31.06 -6.36 7.56
CA ASN A 23 -29.89 -5.82 6.87
C ASN A 23 -28.68 -6.60 7.37
N PRO A 24 -27.81 -7.16 6.52
CA PRO A 24 -26.67 -7.92 7.00
C PRO A 24 -25.74 -6.99 7.77
N GLU A 25 -25.65 -7.21 9.08
CA GLU A 25 -24.86 -6.43 10.02
C GLU A 25 -23.39 -6.48 9.63
N THR A 26 -22.82 -5.33 9.33
CA THR A 26 -21.36 -5.18 9.20
C THR A 26 -20.81 -5.01 10.62
N GLU A 27 -20.36 -6.09 11.21
CA GLU A 27 -19.70 -6.08 12.51
C GLU A 27 -18.23 -5.67 12.35
N VAL A 28 -17.82 -4.58 12.98
CA VAL A 28 -16.42 -4.15 13.03
C VAL A 28 -15.80 -4.78 14.27
N ILE A 29 -14.98 -5.79 14.07
CA ILE A 29 -14.19 -6.39 15.16
C ILE A 29 -12.86 -5.64 15.22
N THR A 30 -12.74 -4.76 16.20
CA THR A 30 -11.44 -4.21 16.59
C THR A 30 -10.74 -5.23 17.47
N GLU A 31 -9.76 -5.94 16.95
CA GLU A 31 -8.82 -6.63 17.83
C GLU A 31 -8.09 -5.59 18.67
N ASN A 32 -8.26 -5.66 19.99
CA ASN A 32 -7.47 -4.88 20.94
C ASN A 32 -6.04 -5.44 20.93
N SER A 33 -5.23 -5.06 19.95
CA SER A 33 -3.79 -5.11 20.10
C SER A 33 -3.41 -3.96 21.03
N ASP A 34 -2.56 -4.21 22.05
CA ASP A 34 -2.04 -3.19 22.97
C ASP A 34 -1.26 -2.05 22.30
N ASP A 35 -1.22 -2.04 20.97
CA ASP A 35 -0.65 -1.03 20.10
C ASP A 35 -1.79 -0.23 19.43
N GLU A 36 -2.35 0.73 20.15
CA GLU A 36 -3.47 1.61 19.72
C GLU A 36 -3.22 2.41 18.41
N ASN A 37 -2.13 2.15 17.67
CA ASN A 37 -1.68 3.00 16.56
C ASN A 37 -1.19 2.25 15.32
N ASP A 38 -1.59 1.01 15.11
CA ASP A 38 -0.98 0.14 14.11
C ASP A 38 -1.52 0.27 12.67
N GLY A 39 -2.62 1.03 12.48
CA GLY A 39 -3.19 1.29 11.16
C GLY A 39 -3.84 0.06 10.50
N SER A 40 -4.25 -0.95 11.26
CA SER A 40 -4.98 -2.11 10.75
C SER A 40 -6.34 -2.29 11.45
N VAL A 41 -7.27 -2.90 10.74
CA VAL A 41 -8.61 -3.25 11.25
C VAL A 41 -9.15 -4.47 10.50
N THR A 42 -9.79 -5.38 11.22
CA THR A 42 -10.53 -6.48 10.60
C THR A 42 -12.02 -6.16 10.60
N ILE A 43 -12.63 -6.21 9.43
CA ILE A 43 -14.06 -5.97 9.24
C ILE A 43 -14.77 -7.26 8.86
N CYS A 44 -16.01 -7.46 9.32
CA CYS A 44 -16.88 -8.51 8.82
C CYS A 44 -17.76 -7.94 7.70
N ARG A 45 -17.75 -8.57 6.53
CA ARG A 45 -18.56 -8.21 5.37
C ARG A 45 -19.18 -9.47 4.77
N ASN A 46 -20.49 -9.54 4.73
CA ASN A 46 -21.21 -10.70 4.19
C ASN A 46 -20.77 -12.05 4.81
N GLY A 47 -20.45 -12.05 6.12
CA GLY A 47 -19.97 -13.23 6.84
C GLY A 47 -18.50 -13.60 6.59
N LYS A 48 -17.73 -12.74 5.92
CA LYS A 48 -16.30 -12.90 5.63
C LYS A 48 -15.50 -11.84 6.37
N TYR A 49 -14.39 -12.24 6.99
CA TYR A 49 -13.49 -11.31 7.67
C TYR A 49 -12.41 -10.81 6.70
N ILE A 50 -12.39 -9.53 6.46
CA ILE A 50 -11.40 -8.84 5.62
C ILE A 50 -10.46 -8.05 6.54
N HIS A 51 -9.17 -8.36 6.48
CA HIS A 51 -8.16 -7.56 7.18
C HIS A 51 -7.76 -6.37 6.33
N CYS A 52 -7.95 -5.15 6.85
CA CYS A 52 -7.56 -3.91 6.22
C CYS A 52 -6.26 -3.43 6.86
N LEU A 53 -5.18 -3.39 6.10
CA LEU A 53 -3.86 -2.95 6.52
C LEU A 53 -3.47 -1.67 5.79
N THR A 54 -3.04 -0.63 6.54
CA THR A 54 -2.61 0.63 5.95
C THR A 54 -1.09 0.77 5.94
N ILE A 55 -0.54 1.27 4.83
CA ILE A 55 0.86 1.70 4.71
C ILE A 55 0.87 3.19 4.41
N ILE A 56 1.23 3.98 5.42
CA ILE A 56 1.13 5.43 5.40
C ILE A 56 2.47 6.06 5.75
N GLY A 57 2.83 7.12 5.00
CA GLY A 57 4.07 7.86 5.23
C GLY A 57 5.28 7.18 4.60
N GLN A 58 6.45 7.32 5.21
CA GLN A 58 7.69 6.73 4.71
C GLN A 58 7.84 5.27 5.17
N ILE A 59 8.29 4.39 4.28
CA ILE A 59 8.60 3.00 4.63
C ILE A 59 9.95 2.98 5.33
N GLU A 60 9.93 2.66 6.63
CA GLU A 60 11.12 2.55 7.46
C GLU A 60 11.71 1.15 7.31
N GLY A 61 13.04 1.08 7.08
CA GLY A 61 13.78 -0.18 6.94
C GLY A 61 14.70 -0.44 8.13
N HIS A 62 15.96 -0.80 7.84
CA HIS A 62 16.95 -1.16 8.87
C HIS A 62 17.45 0.02 9.73
N TYR A 63 17.18 1.25 9.34
CA TYR A 63 17.56 2.45 10.08
C TYR A 63 16.31 3.18 10.57
N ASN A 64 16.31 3.52 11.85
CA ASN A 64 15.22 4.31 12.44
C ASN A 64 15.16 5.71 11.80
N LEU A 65 13.97 6.10 11.41
CA LEU A 65 13.69 7.47 10.98
C LEU A 65 13.56 8.41 12.18
N PRO A 66 13.75 9.73 11.99
CA PRO A 66 13.50 10.70 13.03
C PRO A 66 12.09 10.57 13.61
N GLN A 67 11.92 10.72 14.92
CA GLN A 67 10.65 10.51 15.64
C GLN A 67 9.48 11.38 15.13
N ASN A 68 9.76 12.49 14.45
CA ASN A 68 8.76 13.35 13.84
C ASN A 68 8.39 12.96 12.40
N THR A 69 8.96 11.88 11.87
CA THR A 69 8.63 11.35 10.54
C THR A 69 7.45 10.40 10.64
N LYS A 70 6.40 10.66 9.84
CA LYS A 70 5.32 9.68 9.68
C LYS A 70 5.86 8.48 8.91
N ALA A 71 5.92 7.33 9.56
CA ALA A 71 6.51 6.13 8.97
C ALA A 71 5.67 4.89 9.21
N THR A 72 5.77 3.93 8.29
CA THR A 72 5.34 2.55 8.47
C THR A 72 6.58 1.68 8.63
N LYS A 73 6.66 0.94 9.73
CA LYS A 73 7.78 0.07 10.08
C LYS A 73 7.54 -1.33 9.54
N TYR A 74 8.45 -1.80 8.68
CA TYR A 74 8.28 -3.10 8.02
C TYR A 74 8.29 -4.28 9.01
N GLU A 75 9.02 -4.18 10.11
CA GLU A 75 9.04 -5.18 11.17
C GLU A 75 7.72 -5.33 11.94
N HIS A 76 6.83 -4.34 11.85
CA HIS A 76 5.46 -4.43 12.37
C HIS A 76 4.49 -4.99 11.32
N ILE A 77 4.76 -4.76 10.04
CA ILE A 77 3.90 -5.22 8.93
C ILE A 77 4.08 -6.72 8.67
N ILE A 78 5.33 -7.21 8.64
CA ILE A 78 5.63 -8.61 8.32
C ILE A 78 4.91 -9.60 9.25
N PRO A 79 4.98 -9.49 10.59
CA PRO A 79 4.28 -10.41 11.48
C PRO A 79 2.76 -10.41 11.29
N ARG A 80 2.17 -9.26 10.94
CA ARG A 80 0.74 -9.15 10.66
C ARG A 80 0.33 -9.87 9.40
N LEU A 81 1.08 -9.69 8.32
CA LEU A 81 0.83 -10.41 7.08
C LEU A 81 0.91 -11.92 7.29
N VAL A 82 1.87 -12.40 8.10
CA VAL A 82 1.94 -13.80 8.49
C VAL A 82 0.73 -14.22 9.31
N ALA A 83 0.31 -13.41 10.28
CA ALA A 83 -0.87 -13.69 11.09
C ALA A 83 -2.16 -13.72 10.23
N VAL A 84 -2.29 -12.82 9.26
CA VAL A 84 -3.42 -12.82 8.30
C VAL A 84 -3.41 -14.09 7.44
N GLU A 85 -2.24 -14.50 6.93
CA GLU A 85 -2.11 -15.71 6.12
C GLU A 85 -2.52 -16.98 6.89
N GLU A 86 -2.10 -17.11 8.14
CA GLU A 86 -2.32 -18.30 8.97
C GLU A 86 -3.68 -18.30 9.70
N ASN A 87 -4.40 -17.18 9.75
CA ASN A 87 -5.69 -17.11 10.45
C ASN A 87 -6.83 -17.60 9.54
N ASP A 88 -7.38 -18.77 9.83
CA ASP A 88 -8.47 -19.39 9.07
C ASP A 88 -9.75 -18.54 9.00
N ASP A 89 -9.99 -17.67 9.99
CA ASP A 89 -11.16 -16.78 10.01
C ASP A 89 -11.01 -15.62 9.02
N VAL A 90 -9.79 -15.19 8.70
CA VAL A 90 -9.55 -14.10 7.75
C VAL A 90 -9.64 -14.61 6.32
N SER A 91 -10.58 -14.05 5.57
CA SER A 91 -10.87 -14.43 4.18
C SER A 91 -10.05 -13.69 3.13
N GLY A 92 -9.48 -12.52 3.47
CA GLY A 92 -8.69 -11.74 2.52
C GLY A 92 -8.06 -10.50 3.13
N LEU A 93 -7.15 -9.86 2.37
CA LEU A 93 -6.40 -8.66 2.74
C LEU A 93 -6.73 -7.49 1.83
N LEU A 94 -7.14 -6.36 2.41
CA LEU A 94 -7.19 -5.06 1.73
C LEU A 94 -6.00 -4.20 2.17
N LEU A 95 -5.10 -3.91 1.25
CA LEU A 95 -3.92 -3.08 1.46
C LEU A 95 -4.20 -1.64 1.03
N ILE A 96 -4.24 -0.70 1.98
CA ILE A 96 -4.54 0.71 1.72
C ILE A 96 -3.24 1.51 1.74
N LEU A 97 -2.96 2.25 0.66
CA LEU A 97 -1.69 2.90 0.42
C LEU A 97 -1.80 4.43 0.36
N ASN A 98 -0.97 5.09 1.16
CA ASN A 98 -0.67 6.52 1.04
C ASN A 98 0.78 6.77 1.48
N THR A 99 1.73 6.40 0.63
CA THR A 99 3.17 6.39 0.96
C THR A 99 4.01 7.18 -0.02
N VAL A 100 5.02 7.83 0.50
CA VAL A 100 6.07 8.51 -0.28
C VAL A 100 7.18 7.54 -0.74
N GLY A 101 7.07 6.26 -0.39
CA GLY A 101 8.14 5.28 -0.56
C GLY A 101 9.08 5.24 0.65
N GLY A 102 10.31 4.79 0.46
CA GLY A 102 11.29 4.69 1.54
C GLY A 102 12.37 3.64 1.28
N ASP A 103 12.63 2.80 2.26
CA ASP A 103 13.64 1.74 2.16
C ASP A 103 13.24 0.67 1.14
N ILE A 104 14.15 0.39 0.20
CA ILE A 104 13.88 -0.52 -0.92
C ILE A 104 13.78 -1.98 -0.45
N GLU A 105 14.68 -2.41 0.47
CA GLU A 105 14.67 -3.78 0.95
C GLU A 105 13.40 -4.07 1.77
N ALA A 106 13.00 -3.13 2.62
CA ALA A 106 11.77 -3.22 3.39
C ALA A 106 10.52 -3.26 2.49
N GLY A 107 10.45 -2.34 1.52
CA GLY A 107 9.32 -2.29 0.59
C GLY A 107 9.22 -3.54 -0.28
N LEU A 108 10.35 -4.06 -0.82
CA LEU A 108 10.34 -5.32 -1.57
C LEU A 108 9.99 -6.52 -0.69
N ALA A 109 10.46 -6.56 0.57
CA ALA A 109 10.14 -7.66 1.50
C ALA A 109 8.62 -7.74 1.75
N ILE A 110 7.98 -6.60 2.02
CA ILE A 110 6.52 -6.55 2.19
C ILE A 110 5.82 -6.94 0.88
N SER A 111 6.28 -6.40 -0.26
CA SER A 111 5.66 -6.66 -1.57
C SER A 111 5.74 -8.14 -1.97
N GLU A 112 6.89 -8.79 -1.79
CA GLU A 112 7.04 -10.24 -2.07
C GLU A 112 6.18 -11.08 -1.14
N LEU A 113 6.06 -10.68 0.14
CA LEU A 113 5.22 -11.38 1.09
C LEU A 113 3.75 -11.30 0.66
N VAL A 114 3.24 -10.10 0.34
CA VAL A 114 1.86 -9.90 -0.14
C VAL A 114 1.62 -10.67 -1.45
N ALA A 115 2.55 -10.61 -2.41
CA ALA A 115 2.42 -11.31 -3.69
C ALA A 115 2.43 -12.85 -3.56
N SER A 116 2.98 -13.38 -2.46
CA SER A 116 3.04 -14.81 -2.18
C SER A 116 1.88 -15.33 -1.33
N MET A 117 1.01 -14.47 -0.83
CA MET A 117 -0.14 -14.89 -0.01
C MET A 117 -1.09 -15.79 -0.80
N SER A 118 -1.61 -16.81 -0.13
CA SER A 118 -2.62 -17.71 -0.68
C SER A 118 -4.03 -17.12 -0.64
N LYS A 119 -4.25 -16.19 0.30
CA LYS A 119 -5.53 -15.49 0.47
C LYS A 119 -5.73 -14.40 -0.58
N PRO A 120 -6.97 -14.11 -0.96
CA PRO A 120 -7.29 -12.96 -1.81
C PRO A 120 -6.74 -11.65 -1.27
N THR A 121 -6.08 -10.89 -2.14
CA THR A 121 -5.49 -9.60 -1.80
C THR A 121 -5.93 -8.52 -2.78
N VAL A 122 -6.24 -7.33 -2.28
CA VAL A 122 -6.58 -6.14 -3.10
C VAL A 122 -5.82 -4.95 -2.55
N SER A 123 -5.27 -4.12 -3.41
CA SER A 123 -4.69 -2.83 -3.02
C SER A 123 -5.57 -1.65 -3.40
N LEU A 124 -5.50 -0.59 -2.62
CA LEU A 124 -6.17 0.68 -2.88
C LEU A 124 -5.21 1.84 -2.63
N VAL A 125 -4.84 2.54 -3.69
CA VAL A 125 -4.02 3.76 -3.61
C VAL A 125 -4.94 4.97 -3.44
N LEU A 126 -4.88 5.64 -2.26
CA LEU A 126 -5.74 6.78 -1.93
C LEU A 126 -5.08 8.14 -2.20
N GLY A 127 -3.90 8.41 -1.67
CA GLY A 127 -3.20 9.69 -1.86
C GLY A 127 -2.03 9.56 -2.81
N GLY A 128 -1.13 8.63 -2.49
CA GLY A 128 0.02 8.34 -3.32
C GLY A 128 0.63 6.97 -3.04
N SER A 129 1.30 6.41 -4.04
CA SER A 129 2.17 5.26 -3.89
C SER A 129 3.42 5.49 -4.72
N HIS A 130 4.39 6.21 -4.10
CA HIS A 130 5.57 6.69 -4.80
C HIS A 130 6.77 5.78 -4.61
N SER A 131 7.68 5.75 -5.61
CA SER A 131 8.96 5.03 -5.49
C SER A 131 8.75 3.55 -5.16
N ILE A 132 9.29 3.07 -4.03
CA ILE A 132 9.12 1.69 -3.58
C ILE A 132 7.68 1.37 -3.11
N GLY A 133 6.81 2.36 -3.02
CA GLY A 133 5.38 2.15 -2.86
C GLY A 133 4.71 1.54 -4.09
N ILE A 134 5.31 1.69 -5.28
CA ILE A 134 4.78 1.11 -6.54
C ILE A 134 4.75 -0.43 -6.48
N PRO A 135 5.84 -1.13 -6.11
CA PRO A 135 5.77 -2.56 -5.86
C PRO A 135 4.65 -2.99 -4.91
N LEU A 136 4.43 -2.24 -3.81
CA LEU A 136 3.33 -2.54 -2.88
C LEU A 136 1.96 -2.44 -3.54
N ALA A 137 1.75 -1.42 -4.39
CA ALA A 137 0.48 -1.24 -5.09
C ALA A 137 0.16 -2.39 -6.05
N VAL A 138 1.18 -2.95 -6.71
CA VAL A 138 1.01 -4.03 -7.71
C VAL A 138 1.22 -5.44 -7.13
N SER A 139 1.45 -5.57 -5.81
CA SER A 139 1.73 -6.87 -5.18
C SER A 139 0.50 -7.73 -4.93
N THR A 140 -0.69 -7.18 -5.11
CA THR A 140 -1.98 -7.83 -4.81
C THR A 140 -2.59 -8.49 -6.05
N ASN A 141 -3.62 -9.33 -5.85
CA ASN A 141 -4.33 -9.96 -6.96
C ASN A 141 -5.08 -8.95 -7.85
N HIS A 142 -5.44 -7.79 -7.30
CA HIS A 142 -6.02 -6.68 -8.05
C HIS A 142 -5.74 -5.35 -7.36
N SER A 143 -5.48 -4.32 -8.15
CA SER A 143 -5.08 -3.00 -7.68
C SER A 143 -6.05 -1.91 -8.11
N PHE A 144 -6.47 -1.07 -7.15
CA PHE A 144 -7.28 0.12 -7.39
C PHE A 144 -6.50 1.40 -7.08
N ILE A 145 -6.80 2.45 -7.81
CA ILE A 145 -6.31 3.80 -7.54
C ILE A 145 -7.44 4.81 -7.67
N VAL A 146 -7.55 5.78 -6.74
CA VAL A 146 -8.52 6.86 -6.90
C VAL A 146 -8.04 7.89 -7.92
N PRO A 147 -8.94 8.61 -8.62
CA PRO A 147 -8.56 9.55 -9.69
C PRO A 147 -7.57 10.65 -9.26
N THR A 148 -7.66 11.09 -8.00
CA THR A 148 -6.82 12.17 -7.43
C THR A 148 -5.48 11.69 -6.88
N ALA A 149 -5.28 10.38 -6.76
CA ALA A 149 -4.01 9.83 -6.31
C ALA A 149 -2.92 9.97 -7.39
N SER A 150 -1.67 9.85 -6.97
CA SER A 150 -0.53 9.93 -7.86
C SER A 150 0.52 8.87 -7.56
N MET A 151 1.30 8.51 -8.58
CA MET A 151 2.41 7.59 -8.47
C MET A 151 3.65 8.21 -9.11
N THR A 152 4.77 8.23 -8.39
CA THR A 152 6.04 8.74 -8.94
C THR A 152 6.98 7.58 -9.21
N VAL A 153 7.25 7.36 -10.49
CA VAL A 153 8.24 6.39 -10.99
C VAL A 153 9.57 7.10 -11.16
N HIS A 154 10.62 6.68 -10.49
CA HIS A 154 11.94 7.29 -10.59
C HIS A 154 13.07 6.26 -10.35
N PRO A 155 14.33 6.54 -10.77
CA PRO A 155 15.46 5.66 -10.51
C PRO A 155 15.75 5.53 -9.01
N VAL A 156 16.43 4.44 -8.65
CA VAL A 156 16.92 4.24 -7.27
C VAL A 156 17.89 5.37 -6.90
N ARG A 157 17.68 5.96 -5.73
CA ARG A 157 18.50 7.06 -5.20
C ARG A 157 19.26 6.60 -3.98
N MET A 158 20.45 7.16 -3.81
CA MET A 158 21.27 6.96 -2.62
C MET A 158 21.79 8.31 -2.14
N ASN A 159 21.63 8.58 -0.84
CA ASN A 159 22.18 9.76 -0.19
C ASN A 159 23.30 9.33 0.76
N GLY A 160 24.37 10.10 0.81
CA GLY A 160 25.48 9.89 1.74
C GLY A 160 26.85 9.81 1.11
N LEU A 161 27.86 9.45 1.90
CA LEU A 161 29.21 9.22 1.44
C LEU A 161 29.30 7.94 0.60
N ILE A 162 29.73 8.07 -0.65
CA ILE A 162 29.90 6.92 -1.56
C ILE A 162 31.38 6.52 -1.56
N ILE A 163 31.65 5.30 -1.08
CA ILE A 163 32.97 4.68 -1.12
C ILE A 163 32.92 3.58 -2.17
N GLY A 164 33.88 3.56 -3.12
CA GLY A 164 33.91 2.57 -4.19
C GLY A 164 32.84 2.83 -5.26
N VAL A 165 32.96 3.93 -5.98
CA VAL A 165 31.98 4.41 -6.98
C VAL A 165 31.53 3.32 -7.98
N PRO A 166 32.42 2.51 -8.60
CA PRO A 166 31.98 1.47 -9.54
C PRO A 166 31.11 0.40 -8.87
N GLN A 167 31.47 -0.02 -7.65
CA GLN A 167 30.73 -1.03 -6.89
C GLN A 167 29.35 -0.49 -6.47
N SER A 168 29.28 0.75 -6.02
CA SER A 168 28.04 1.42 -5.66
C SER A 168 27.10 1.56 -6.86
N LEU A 169 27.62 1.91 -8.03
CA LEU A 169 26.83 1.99 -9.26
C LEU A 169 26.26 0.62 -9.65
N LEU A 170 27.07 -0.44 -9.55
CA LEU A 170 26.63 -1.82 -9.83
C LEU A 170 25.54 -2.26 -8.83
N TYR A 171 25.71 -1.91 -7.56
CA TYR A 171 24.71 -2.19 -6.53
C TYR A 171 23.38 -1.49 -6.84
N LEU A 172 23.40 -0.17 -7.11
CA LEU A 172 22.21 0.59 -7.46
C LEU A 172 21.48 0.03 -8.68
N LYS A 173 22.22 -0.35 -9.72
CA LYS A 173 21.64 -0.99 -10.91
C LYS A 173 20.98 -2.33 -10.60
N LYS A 174 21.55 -3.13 -9.69
CA LYS A 174 20.93 -4.39 -9.26
C LYS A 174 19.66 -4.15 -8.47
N MET A 175 19.65 -3.15 -7.58
CA MET A 175 18.47 -2.78 -6.83
C MET A 175 17.34 -2.28 -7.74
N GLU A 176 17.68 -1.43 -8.69
CA GLU A 176 16.74 -0.91 -9.69
C GLU A 176 16.14 -2.05 -10.54
N GLU A 177 16.98 -2.99 -11.00
CA GLU A 177 16.50 -4.13 -11.79
C GLU A 177 15.55 -5.02 -10.97
N ARG A 178 15.80 -5.26 -9.68
CA ARG A 178 14.89 -5.99 -8.78
C ARG A 178 13.51 -5.32 -8.71
N VAL A 179 13.48 -3.99 -8.54
CA VAL A 179 12.23 -3.23 -8.52
C VAL A 179 11.49 -3.36 -9.86
N ILE A 180 12.21 -3.18 -10.97
CA ILE A 180 11.65 -3.29 -12.32
C ILE A 180 11.07 -4.70 -12.56
N GLU A 181 11.82 -5.73 -12.21
CA GLU A 181 11.39 -7.13 -12.37
C GLU A 181 10.16 -7.44 -11.53
N PHE A 182 10.10 -6.96 -10.29
CA PHE A 182 8.93 -7.14 -9.44
C PHE A 182 7.70 -6.46 -10.04
N VAL A 183 7.79 -5.18 -10.39
CA VAL A 183 6.67 -4.42 -10.94
C VAL A 183 6.15 -5.05 -12.23
N THR A 184 7.06 -5.39 -13.16
CA THR A 184 6.64 -5.96 -14.46
C THR A 184 6.19 -7.42 -14.40
N ARG A 185 6.44 -8.12 -13.32
CA ARG A 185 5.87 -9.45 -13.05
C ARG A 185 4.46 -9.38 -12.48
N ASN A 186 4.15 -8.32 -11.75
CA ASN A 186 2.91 -8.16 -11.01
C ASN A 186 1.97 -7.08 -11.59
N SER A 187 2.23 -6.59 -12.82
CA SER A 187 1.37 -5.66 -13.54
C SER A 187 1.49 -5.90 -15.05
N GLU A 188 0.61 -5.28 -15.83
CA GLU A 188 0.61 -5.41 -17.29
C GLU A 188 1.54 -4.39 -18.01
N ILE A 189 2.25 -3.54 -17.25
CA ILE A 189 3.20 -2.59 -17.83
C ILE A 189 4.43 -3.32 -18.40
N SER A 190 4.85 -2.98 -19.62
CA SER A 190 6.06 -3.57 -20.18
C SER A 190 7.33 -3.05 -19.49
N LYS A 191 8.35 -3.92 -19.36
CA LYS A 191 9.67 -3.55 -18.81
C LYS A 191 10.28 -2.34 -19.53
N LYS A 192 10.10 -2.26 -20.84
CA LYS A 192 10.57 -1.12 -21.65
C LYS A 192 9.87 0.16 -21.22
N ARG A 193 8.52 0.12 -21.13
CA ARG A 193 7.73 1.31 -20.81
C ARG A 193 8.00 1.79 -19.39
N PHE A 194 8.10 0.88 -18.42
CA PHE A 194 8.42 1.23 -17.04
C PHE A 194 9.80 1.91 -16.91
N LYS A 195 10.81 1.42 -17.66
CA LYS A 195 12.13 2.07 -17.73
C LYS A 195 12.07 3.45 -18.41
N GLU A 196 11.27 3.63 -19.44
CA GLU A 196 11.07 4.94 -20.08
C GLU A 196 10.48 5.95 -19.09
N LEU A 197 9.43 5.56 -18.33
CA LEU A 197 8.85 6.41 -17.30
C LEU A 197 9.86 6.76 -16.20
N MET A 198 10.68 5.78 -15.79
CA MET A 198 11.69 5.94 -14.75
C MET A 198 12.80 6.92 -15.15
N LEU A 199 13.22 6.90 -16.41
CA LEU A 199 14.33 7.71 -16.93
C LEU A 199 13.88 9.00 -17.62
N ASN A 200 12.59 9.35 -17.58
CA ASN A 200 12.09 10.58 -18.15
C ASN A 200 12.70 11.80 -17.43
N ASN A 201 13.16 12.79 -18.18
CA ASN A 201 13.78 14.01 -17.69
C ASN A 201 12.97 15.28 -17.96
N GLU A 202 11.74 15.13 -18.48
CA GLU A 202 10.91 16.27 -18.90
C GLU A 202 9.99 16.80 -17.78
N GLN A 203 9.63 15.98 -16.80
CA GLN A 203 8.62 16.31 -15.80
C GLN A 203 9.18 16.78 -14.47
N LEU A 204 10.32 16.27 -14.04
CA LEU A 204 10.94 16.64 -12.76
C LEU A 204 12.07 17.63 -12.99
N VAL A 205 11.94 18.84 -12.45
CA VAL A 205 12.86 19.97 -12.69
C VAL A 205 14.30 19.68 -12.20
N THR A 206 14.47 18.81 -11.22
CA THR A 206 15.75 18.52 -10.58
C THR A 206 16.19 17.06 -10.63
N ASP A 207 15.40 16.18 -11.28
CA ASP A 207 15.65 14.74 -11.24
C ASP A 207 14.98 14.01 -12.41
N PHE A 208 15.32 12.72 -12.58
CA PHE A 208 14.66 11.82 -13.53
C PHE A 208 13.41 11.20 -12.91
N GLY A 209 12.38 10.97 -13.72
CA GLY A 209 11.18 10.26 -13.35
C GLY A 209 9.91 10.84 -13.94
N THR A 210 8.82 10.14 -13.69
CA THR A 210 7.48 10.52 -14.16
C THR A 210 6.51 10.50 -13.00
N VAL A 211 5.68 11.53 -12.89
CA VAL A 211 4.52 11.56 -11.98
C VAL A 211 3.29 11.19 -12.78
N LEU A 212 2.64 10.09 -12.42
CA LEU A 212 1.40 9.62 -13.02
C LEU A 212 0.23 9.97 -12.10
N SER A 213 -0.81 10.59 -12.63
CA SER A 213 -2.12 10.63 -11.98
C SER A 213 -2.75 9.23 -11.91
N GLY A 214 -3.80 9.04 -11.12
CA GLY A 214 -4.50 7.74 -11.06
C GLY A 214 -4.94 7.24 -12.44
N THR A 215 -5.50 8.12 -13.27
CA THR A 215 -5.93 7.76 -14.63
C THR A 215 -4.77 7.42 -15.57
N GLU A 216 -3.63 8.07 -15.42
CA GLU A 216 -2.43 7.75 -16.19
C GLU A 216 -1.81 6.42 -15.73
N ALA A 217 -1.80 6.13 -14.43
CA ALA A 217 -1.30 4.86 -13.91
C ALA A 217 -2.08 3.65 -14.48
N VAL A 218 -3.40 3.76 -14.60
CA VAL A 218 -4.24 2.73 -15.24
C VAL A 218 -3.99 2.67 -16.75
N LYS A 219 -3.90 3.81 -17.43
CA LYS A 219 -3.62 3.88 -18.88
C LYS A 219 -2.26 3.27 -19.23
N GLU A 220 -1.26 3.38 -18.34
CA GLU A 220 0.06 2.77 -18.50
C GLU A 220 0.07 1.29 -18.13
N ASN A 221 -1.06 0.70 -17.75
CA ASN A 221 -1.19 -0.69 -17.27
C ASN A 221 -0.31 -0.98 -16.03
N LEU A 222 -0.07 0.03 -15.22
CA LEU A 222 0.65 -0.09 -13.94
C LEU A 222 -0.30 -0.50 -12.81
N ILE A 223 -1.52 0.06 -12.83
CA ILE A 223 -2.61 -0.27 -11.90
C ILE A 223 -3.80 -0.78 -12.72
N ASP A 224 -4.56 -1.74 -12.18
CA ASP A 224 -5.61 -2.41 -12.93
C ASP A 224 -6.82 -1.51 -13.18
N GLU A 225 -7.30 -0.77 -12.16
CA GLU A 225 -8.59 -0.08 -12.27
C GLU A 225 -8.65 1.22 -11.45
N ILE A 226 -9.41 2.19 -11.97
CA ILE A 226 -9.84 3.35 -11.18
C ILE A 226 -10.97 2.92 -10.28
N GLY A 227 -10.82 3.12 -8.97
CA GLY A 227 -11.87 2.81 -8.01
C GLY A 227 -11.57 3.34 -6.62
N GLY A 228 -12.59 3.35 -5.78
CA GLY A 228 -12.52 3.76 -4.37
C GLY A 228 -12.68 2.58 -3.42
N LEU A 229 -12.89 2.90 -2.14
CA LEU A 229 -13.02 1.90 -1.08
C LEU A 229 -14.16 0.90 -1.36
N SER A 230 -15.31 1.39 -1.84
CA SER A 230 -16.46 0.54 -2.13
C SER A 230 -16.17 -0.47 -3.22
N ASP A 231 -15.42 -0.05 -4.27
CA ASP A 231 -15.04 -0.90 -5.39
C ASP A 231 -14.05 -1.97 -4.93
N ALA A 232 -13.04 -1.58 -4.17
CA ALA A 232 -12.05 -2.48 -3.60
C ALA A 232 -12.68 -3.53 -2.67
N LEU A 233 -13.60 -3.11 -1.78
CA LEU A 233 -14.33 -4.01 -0.89
C LEU A 233 -15.29 -4.95 -1.65
N ALA A 234 -15.94 -4.47 -2.70
CA ALA A 234 -16.80 -5.30 -3.53
C ALA A 234 -15.98 -6.32 -4.34
N TYR A 235 -14.79 -5.94 -4.78
CA TYR A 235 -13.91 -6.81 -5.54
C TYR A 235 -13.32 -7.93 -4.67
N ILE A 236 -12.79 -7.59 -3.49
CA ILE A 236 -12.23 -8.60 -2.59
C ILE A 236 -13.32 -9.60 -2.14
N ASP A 237 -14.55 -9.13 -1.91
CA ASP A 237 -15.69 -9.99 -1.56
C ASP A 237 -16.01 -11.04 -2.65
N LYS A 238 -15.79 -10.70 -3.92
CA LYS A 238 -15.91 -11.65 -5.05
C LYS A 238 -14.76 -12.67 -5.08
N LEU A 239 -13.56 -12.28 -4.68
CA LEU A 239 -12.39 -13.16 -4.66
C LEU A 239 -12.45 -14.15 -3.50
N CYS A 240 -12.96 -13.73 -2.35
CA CYS A 240 -13.18 -14.59 -1.20
C CYS A 240 -14.34 -15.55 -1.49
N LYS A 241 -14.05 -16.81 -1.63
CA LYS A 241 -15.04 -17.89 -1.93
C LYS A 241 -15.66 -18.43 -0.66
#